data_80f7f0a3686c213738d017dda990f3c6
#
_entry.id   80f7f0a3686c213738d017dda990f3c6
#
_cell.length_a   1.000
_cell.length_b   1.000
_cell.length_c   1.000
_cell.angle_alpha   90.00
_cell.angle_beta   90.00
_cell.angle_gamma   90.00
#
_symmetry.space_group_name_H-M   'P 1'
#
loop_
_entity.id
_entity.type
_entity.pdbx_description
1 polymer ?
#
loop_
_entity_poly.entity_id
_entity_poly.type
_entity_poly.pdbx_seq_one_letter_code
_entity_poly.pdbx_strand_id
1 'polypeptide(L)'
;MKKVIGLILFTGLLLLGNAQEMTNASAINKAGRQRMLSQRMTKDYLLIGAGVKYEDAKKELDGAVALFEEQFLELEDYAPTKEIEDGLSKVGDLWMKFRMKIVSEPDLNDAATIIKESTVLLKACHAVVGLIESFANVKAAKLVNMAGRQRMLSQRTAMFYTAYYWKVPDPNIIKDFDKTLNEFEDAQKTLLAAPENTPDITALLNKTKSQWEFAKKGFDLDSGNLMPSVVYVTTNSILKKMNKATGLYQKVQEGN
;
A
#
# COMPACT_ATOMS: atom_id res chain seq x y z
N MET A 1 37.12 -16.25 -63.55
CA MET A 1 36.10 -16.48 -62.50
C MET A 1 36.46 -15.57 -61.31
N LYS A 2 35.77 -14.44 -61.17
CA LYS A 2 36.02 -13.44 -60.08
C LYS A 2 34.98 -13.73 -58.98
N LYS A 3 35.45 -14.12 -57.78
CA LYS A 3 34.62 -14.27 -56.58
C LYS A 3 34.41 -12.92 -55.93
N VAL A 4 33.19 -12.42 -55.89
CA VAL A 4 32.77 -11.24 -55.13
C VAL A 4 32.39 -11.72 -53.74
N ILE A 5 33.18 -11.32 -52.73
CA ILE A 5 32.87 -11.55 -51.32
C ILE A 5 32.04 -10.35 -50.87
N GLY A 6 30.73 -10.56 -50.65
CA GLY A 6 29.81 -9.57 -50.09
C GLY A 6 30.02 -9.48 -48.58
N LEU A 7 30.54 -8.32 -48.10
CA LEU A 7 30.66 -7.96 -46.70
C LEU A 7 29.26 -7.48 -46.20
N ILE A 8 28.55 -8.29 -45.44
CA ILE A 8 27.32 -7.87 -44.78
C ILE A 8 27.71 -7.12 -43.49
N LEU A 9 27.57 -5.79 -43.53
CA LEU A 9 27.64 -4.94 -42.35
C LEU A 9 26.36 -5.13 -41.52
N PHE A 10 26.48 -5.86 -40.41
CA PHE A 10 25.40 -6.01 -39.43
C PHE A 10 25.43 -4.76 -38.52
N THR A 11 24.69 -3.71 -38.88
CA THR A 11 24.46 -2.54 -38.03
C THR A 11 23.51 -2.94 -36.90
N GLY A 12 24.10 -3.36 -35.76
CA GLY A 12 23.37 -3.55 -34.52
C GLY A 12 22.81 -2.21 -34.04
N LEU A 13 21.51 -2.01 -34.25
CA LEU A 13 20.75 -0.88 -33.68
C LEU A 13 20.65 -1.13 -32.18
N LEU A 14 21.54 -0.54 -31.40
CA LEU A 14 21.41 -0.45 -29.95
C LEU A 14 20.17 0.41 -29.66
N LEU A 15 19.03 -0.24 -29.45
CA LEU A 15 17.89 0.36 -28.80
C LEU A 15 18.30 0.67 -27.35
N LEU A 16 18.87 1.85 -27.13
CA LEU A 16 18.95 2.45 -25.80
C LEU A 16 17.49 2.71 -25.38
N GLY A 17 16.89 1.72 -24.73
CA GLY A 17 15.65 1.93 -24.02
C GLY A 17 15.92 3.02 -23.00
N ASN A 18 15.39 4.23 -23.23
CA ASN A 18 15.29 5.26 -22.19
C ASN A 18 14.41 4.66 -21.09
N ALA A 19 15.02 4.04 -20.08
CA ALA A 19 14.31 3.79 -18.82
C ALA A 19 13.84 5.17 -18.35
N GLN A 20 12.55 5.40 -18.39
CA GLN A 20 11.97 6.67 -17.96
C GLN A 20 12.32 6.83 -16.47
N GLU A 21 13.10 7.85 -16.16
CA GLU A 21 13.52 8.16 -14.80
C GLU A 21 12.29 8.34 -13.91
N MET A 22 12.29 7.73 -12.71
CA MET A 22 11.14 7.77 -11.80
C MET A 22 10.88 9.20 -11.35
N THR A 23 9.64 9.70 -11.56
CA THR A 23 9.24 11.01 -11.07
C THR A 23 9.07 11.01 -9.55
N ASN A 24 9.22 12.19 -8.90
CA ASN A 24 8.96 12.36 -7.47
C ASN A 24 7.55 11.92 -7.10
N ALA A 25 6.56 12.19 -7.94
CA ALA A 25 5.17 11.77 -7.74
C ALA A 25 5.02 10.25 -7.76
N SER A 26 5.69 9.58 -8.70
CA SER A 26 5.75 8.12 -8.78
C SER A 26 6.42 7.53 -7.55
N ALA A 27 7.54 8.09 -7.10
CA ALA A 27 8.26 7.65 -5.90
C ALA A 27 7.39 7.78 -4.64
N ILE A 28 6.68 8.91 -4.44
CA ILE A 28 5.73 9.10 -3.34
C ILE A 28 4.62 8.06 -3.39
N ASN A 29 4.06 7.79 -4.59
CA ASN A 29 3.01 6.79 -4.77
C ASN A 29 3.50 5.38 -4.42
N LYS A 30 4.70 4.98 -4.88
CA LYS A 30 5.32 3.66 -4.60
C LYS A 30 5.70 3.52 -3.12
N ALA A 31 6.38 4.51 -2.53
CA ALA A 31 6.69 4.52 -1.09
C ALA A 31 5.41 4.50 -0.23
N GLY A 32 4.38 5.24 -0.65
CA GLY A 32 3.05 5.17 -0.03
C GLY A 32 2.40 3.80 -0.14
N ARG A 33 2.68 3.05 -1.22
CA ARG A 33 2.17 1.69 -1.41
C ARG A 33 2.88 0.68 -0.50
N GLN A 34 4.16 0.88 -0.17
CA GLN A 34 4.86 0.05 0.81
C GLN A 34 4.13 0.04 2.16
N ARG A 35 3.63 1.20 2.62
CA ARG A 35 2.79 1.29 3.83
C ARG A 35 1.54 0.42 3.74
N MET A 36 0.85 0.46 2.60
CA MET A 36 -0.36 -0.33 2.37
C MET A 36 -0.05 -1.82 2.31
N LEU A 37 1.02 -2.20 1.63
CA LEU A 37 1.41 -3.60 1.47
C LEU A 37 1.76 -4.25 2.82
N SER A 38 2.46 -3.55 3.73
CA SER A 38 2.74 -4.08 5.07
C SER A 38 1.46 -4.43 5.84
N GLN A 39 0.42 -3.60 5.75
CA GLN A 39 -0.86 -3.85 6.41
C GLN A 39 -1.70 -4.91 5.68
N ARG A 40 -1.61 -4.96 4.33
CA ARG A 40 -2.29 -5.97 3.52
C ARG A 40 -1.74 -7.36 3.81
N MET A 41 -0.43 -7.54 3.79
CA MET A 41 0.21 -8.82 4.11
C MET A 41 -0.20 -9.32 5.50
N THR A 42 -0.21 -8.43 6.51
CA THR A 42 -0.64 -8.80 7.86
C THR A 42 -2.12 -9.18 7.89
N LYS A 43 -2.99 -8.42 7.21
CA LYS A 43 -4.41 -8.78 7.05
C LYS A 43 -4.56 -10.17 6.45
N ASP A 44 -3.82 -10.47 5.38
CA ASP A 44 -3.94 -11.74 4.66
C ASP A 44 -3.41 -12.91 5.50
N TYR A 45 -2.31 -12.74 6.23
CA TYR A 45 -1.83 -13.70 7.22
C TYR A 45 -2.90 -14.04 8.28
N LEU A 46 -3.54 -13.02 8.84
CA LEU A 46 -4.60 -13.21 9.84
C LEU A 46 -5.84 -13.89 9.25
N LEU A 47 -6.21 -13.57 8.00
CA LEU A 47 -7.33 -14.21 7.30
C LEU A 47 -7.06 -15.70 7.03
N ILE A 48 -5.83 -16.03 6.62
CA ILE A 48 -5.40 -17.41 6.40
C ILE A 48 -5.50 -18.18 7.72
N GLY A 49 -4.94 -17.67 8.82
CA GLY A 49 -4.99 -18.29 10.14
C GLY A 49 -6.39 -18.45 10.70
N ALA A 50 -7.27 -17.50 10.42
CA ALA A 50 -8.69 -17.53 10.80
C ALA A 50 -9.56 -18.42 9.88
N GLY A 51 -9.01 -19.00 8.81
CA GLY A 51 -9.75 -19.81 7.83
C GLY A 51 -10.76 -18.99 6.99
N VAL A 52 -10.55 -17.68 6.86
CA VAL A 52 -11.46 -16.76 6.16
C VAL A 52 -10.90 -16.41 4.79
N LYS A 53 -11.64 -16.69 3.71
CA LYS A 53 -11.17 -16.39 2.35
C LYS A 53 -9.76 -16.95 2.06
N TYR A 54 -9.49 -18.14 2.57
CA TYR A 54 -8.14 -18.74 2.61
C TYR A 54 -7.39 -18.64 1.28
N GLU A 55 -7.96 -19.12 0.18
CA GLU A 55 -7.30 -19.12 -1.14
C GLU A 55 -7.11 -17.71 -1.69
N ASP A 56 -8.11 -16.85 -1.52
CA ASP A 56 -8.03 -15.45 -1.96
C ASP A 56 -6.94 -14.72 -1.16
N ALA A 57 -6.90 -14.90 0.17
CA ALA A 57 -5.93 -14.27 1.06
C ALA A 57 -4.49 -14.76 0.78
N LYS A 58 -4.31 -16.06 0.54
CA LYS A 58 -3.00 -16.63 0.17
C LYS A 58 -2.47 -16.02 -1.12
N LYS A 59 -3.30 -15.99 -2.17
CA LYS A 59 -2.93 -15.35 -3.44
C LYS A 59 -2.63 -13.86 -3.28
N GLU A 60 -3.39 -13.15 -2.44
CA GLU A 60 -3.15 -11.73 -2.15
C GLU A 60 -1.85 -11.52 -1.40
N LEU A 61 -1.52 -12.38 -0.43
CA LEU A 61 -0.28 -12.35 0.33
C LEU A 61 0.92 -12.50 -0.60
N ASP A 62 0.93 -13.53 -1.44
CA ASP A 62 2.01 -13.79 -2.40
C ASP A 62 2.22 -12.59 -3.35
N GLY A 63 1.13 -12.06 -3.90
CA GLY A 63 1.19 -10.87 -4.75
C GLY A 63 1.63 -9.61 -4.02
N ALA A 64 1.29 -9.46 -2.74
CA ALA A 64 1.70 -8.31 -1.94
C ALA A 64 3.19 -8.36 -1.58
N VAL A 65 3.73 -9.55 -1.29
CA VAL A 65 5.17 -9.76 -1.07
C VAL A 65 5.96 -9.42 -2.33
N ALA A 66 5.59 -10.01 -3.48
CA ALA A 66 6.28 -9.76 -4.74
C ALA A 66 6.26 -8.27 -5.13
N LEU A 67 5.10 -7.60 -4.99
CA LEU A 67 4.97 -6.18 -5.31
C LEU A 67 5.74 -5.28 -4.33
N PHE A 68 5.85 -5.69 -3.05
CA PHE A 68 6.67 -4.98 -2.08
C PHE A 68 8.14 -5.00 -2.51
N GLU A 69 8.67 -6.17 -2.84
CA GLU A 69 10.07 -6.37 -3.24
C GLU A 69 10.39 -5.63 -4.55
N GLU A 70 9.54 -5.79 -5.58
CA GLU A 70 9.70 -5.08 -6.86
C GLU A 70 9.80 -3.55 -6.66
N GLN A 71 8.83 -2.96 -5.97
CA GLN A 71 8.80 -1.51 -5.79
C GLN A 71 9.80 -1.00 -4.76
N PHE A 72 10.27 -1.84 -3.86
CA PHE A 72 11.35 -1.49 -2.95
C PHE A 72 12.67 -1.29 -3.71
N LEU A 73 13.03 -2.21 -4.62
CA LEU A 73 14.19 -2.07 -5.49
C LEU A 73 14.11 -0.80 -6.36
N GLU A 74 12.95 -0.53 -6.95
CA GLU A 74 12.76 0.70 -7.73
C GLU A 74 12.94 1.98 -6.90
N LEU A 75 12.58 1.95 -5.61
CA LEU A 75 12.79 3.08 -4.70
C LEU A 75 14.26 3.24 -4.29
N GLU A 76 15.00 2.14 -4.14
CA GLU A 76 16.44 2.17 -3.89
C GLU A 76 17.18 2.78 -5.09
N ASP A 77 16.80 2.39 -6.32
CA ASP A 77 17.38 2.96 -7.55
C ASP A 77 17.05 4.46 -7.72
N TYR A 78 15.89 4.89 -7.23
CA TYR A 78 15.47 6.29 -7.29
C TYR A 78 16.21 7.18 -6.30
N ALA A 79 16.55 6.72 -5.10
CA ALA A 79 16.97 7.48 -3.92
C ALA A 79 17.87 8.72 -4.22
N PRO A 80 17.30 9.95 -4.35
CA PRO A 80 18.04 11.13 -4.82
C PRO A 80 18.91 11.77 -3.74
N THR A 81 18.75 11.39 -2.46
CA THR A 81 19.54 11.94 -1.33
C THR A 81 19.94 10.85 -0.35
N LYS A 82 21.03 11.12 0.39
CA LYS A 82 21.53 10.19 1.42
C LYS A 82 20.49 9.91 2.50
N GLU A 83 19.68 10.88 2.89
CA GLU A 83 18.64 10.72 3.90
C GLU A 83 17.55 9.74 3.43
N ILE A 84 17.20 9.78 2.14
CA ILE A 84 16.22 8.84 1.54
C ILE A 84 16.85 7.45 1.46
N GLU A 85 18.09 7.33 1.02
CA GLU A 85 18.85 6.08 0.98
C GLU A 85 18.92 5.42 2.37
N ASP A 86 19.28 6.18 3.41
CA ASP A 86 19.36 5.70 4.79
C ASP A 86 17.96 5.26 5.32
N GLY A 87 16.93 6.01 4.95
CA GLY A 87 15.55 5.66 5.24
C GLY A 87 15.12 4.33 4.60
N LEU A 88 15.47 4.12 3.34
CA LEU A 88 15.21 2.87 2.61
C LEU A 88 16.01 1.70 3.19
N SER A 89 17.30 1.91 3.51
CA SER A 89 18.12 0.89 4.17
C SER A 89 17.45 0.39 5.46
N LYS A 90 16.92 1.29 6.28
CA LYS A 90 16.16 0.92 7.48
C LYS A 90 14.89 0.13 7.16
N VAL A 91 14.18 0.48 6.08
CA VAL A 91 13.03 -0.30 5.61
C VAL A 91 13.46 -1.71 5.21
N GLY A 92 14.58 -1.85 4.48
CA GLY A 92 15.14 -3.13 4.06
C GLY A 92 15.47 -4.05 5.24
N ASP A 93 16.13 -3.52 6.28
CA ASP A 93 16.45 -4.28 7.51
C ASP A 93 15.20 -4.80 8.24
N LEU A 94 14.15 -3.98 8.30
CA LEU A 94 12.87 -4.36 8.90
C LEU A 94 12.11 -5.35 8.01
N TRP A 95 12.15 -5.15 6.69
CA TRP A 95 11.52 -6.03 5.72
C TRP A 95 12.08 -7.46 5.78
N MET A 96 13.40 -7.62 5.80
CA MET A 96 14.01 -8.96 5.87
C MET A 96 13.51 -9.77 7.06
N LYS A 97 13.37 -9.14 8.24
CA LYS A 97 12.87 -9.79 9.46
C LYS A 97 11.38 -10.11 9.38
N PHE A 98 10.60 -9.14 8.91
CA PHE A 98 9.14 -9.28 8.77
C PHE A 98 8.79 -10.32 7.70
N ARG A 99 9.49 -10.34 6.56
CA ARG A 99 9.27 -11.28 5.46
C ARG A 99 9.32 -12.74 5.91
N MET A 100 10.32 -13.10 6.68
CA MET A 100 10.47 -14.50 7.16
C MET A 100 9.25 -14.98 7.94
N LYS A 101 8.63 -14.09 8.72
CA LYS A 101 7.46 -14.42 9.53
C LYS A 101 6.16 -14.38 8.73
N ILE A 102 6.01 -13.37 7.87
CA ILE A 102 4.74 -13.16 7.16
C ILE A 102 4.47 -14.24 6.10
N VAL A 103 5.51 -14.91 5.59
CA VAL A 103 5.38 -16.03 4.63
C VAL A 103 5.33 -17.41 5.30
N SER A 104 5.45 -17.48 6.64
CA SER A 104 5.29 -18.75 7.38
C SER A 104 3.81 -19.10 7.53
N GLU A 105 3.54 -20.36 7.88
CA GLU A 105 2.18 -20.78 8.25
C GLU A 105 1.66 -19.95 9.43
N PRO A 106 0.43 -19.43 9.37
CA PRO A 106 -0.12 -18.60 10.42
C PRO A 106 -0.28 -19.33 11.76
N ASP A 107 0.30 -18.73 12.81
CA ASP A 107 0.13 -19.15 14.20
C ASP A 107 -0.50 -18.01 15.01
N LEU A 108 -1.54 -18.33 15.80
CA LEU A 108 -2.23 -17.36 16.66
C LEU A 108 -1.28 -16.75 17.71
N ASN A 109 -0.31 -17.55 18.20
CA ASN A 109 0.67 -17.09 19.19
C ASN A 109 1.62 -16.02 18.63
N ASP A 110 1.91 -16.07 17.33
CA ASP A 110 2.77 -15.10 16.65
C ASP A 110 2.02 -13.87 16.13
N ALA A 111 0.69 -13.96 16.00
CA ALA A 111 -0.14 -12.95 15.35
C ALA A 111 0.02 -11.55 15.96
N ALA A 112 0.04 -11.42 17.29
CA ALA A 112 0.25 -10.14 17.97
C ALA A 112 1.63 -9.54 17.67
N THR A 113 2.68 -10.37 17.59
CA THR A 113 4.03 -9.96 17.23
C THR A 113 4.09 -9.49 15.78
N ILE A 114 3.45 -10.21 14.86
CA ILE A 114 3.39 -9.84 13.43
C ILE A 114 2.66 -8.51 13.23
N ILE A 115 1.55 -8.25 13.93
CA ILE A 115 0.85 -6.95 13.92
C ILE A 115 1.79 -5.83 14.39
N LYS A 116 2.52 -6.04 15.48
CA LYS A 116 3.48 -5.07 16.02
C LYS A 116 4.61 -4.79 15.03
N GLU A 117 5.21 -5.81 14.46
CA GLU A 117 6.31 -5.67 13.49
C GLU A 117 5.82 -5.00 12.19
N SER A 118 4.63 -5.33 11.69
CA SER A 118 4.03 -4.63 10.56
C SER A 118 3.82 -3.14 10.83
N THR A 119 3.49 -2.79 12.07
CA THR A 119 3.34 -1.39 12.49
C THR A 119 4.70 -0.66 12.54
N VAL A 120 5.78 -1.35 12.93
CA VAL A 120 7.14 -0.80 12.88
C VAL A 120 7.58 -0.57 11.44
N LEU A 121 7.38 -1.56 10.57
CA LEU A 121 7.66 -1.45 9.13
C LEU A 121 6.84 -0.33 8.48
N LEU A 122 5.54 -0.24 8.78
CA LEU A 122 4.67 0.86 8.34
C LEU A 122 5.24 2.24 8.71
N LYS A 123 5.73 2.40 9.95
CA LYS A 123 6.31 3.69 10.41
C LYS A 123 7.59 4.03 9.66
N ALA A 124 8.45 3.05 9.37
CA ALA A 124 9.66 3.25 8.57
C ALA A 124 9.32 3.66 7.13
N CYS A 125 8.40 2.94 6.47
CA CYS A 125 7.90 3.31 5.14
C CYS A 125 7.27 4.72 5.13
N HIS A 126 6.55 5.10 6.21
CA HIS A 126 5.96 6.44 6.32
C HIS A 126 7.01 7.53 6.44
N ALA A 127 8.11 7.28 7.15
CA ALA A 127 9.23 8.22 7.23
C ALA A 127 9.86 8.45 5.84
N VAL A 128 10.07 7.39 5.06
CA VAL A 128 10.57 7.51 3.67
C VAL A 128 9.62 8.34 2.80
N VAL A 129 8.29 8.13 2.89
CA VAL A 129 7.32 8.98 2.18
C VAL A 129 7.50 10.45 2.54
N GLY A 130 7.68 10.77 3.82
CA GLY A 130 7.88 12.14 4.29
C GLY A 130 9.18 12.76 3.76
N LEU A 131 10.27 11.99 3.70
CA LEU A 131 11.53 12.45 3.11
C LEU A 131 11.39 12.75 1.61
N ILE A 132 10.76 11.87 0.84
CA ILE A 132 10.51 12.08 -0.59
C ILE A 132 9.55 13.27 -0.81
N GLU A 133 8.50 13.41 0.01
CA GLU A 133 7.56 14.54 -0.05
C GLU A 133 8.26 15.87 0.22
N SER A 134 9.17 15.90 1.20
CA SER A 134 9.98 17.09 1.51
C SER A 134 10.96 17.43 0.39
N PHE A 135 11.61 16.43 -0.19
CA PHE A 135 12.49 16.60 -1.35
C PHE A 135 11.72 17.12 -2.57
N ALA A 136 10.54 16.58 -2.85
CA ALA A 136 9.71 17.00 -3.98
C ALA A 136 9.20 18.44 -3.87
N ASN A 137 9.00 18.96 -2.65
CA ASN A 137 8.56 20.33 -2.32
C ASN A 137 7.36 20.84 -3.16
N VAL A 138 6.35 19.99 -3.41
CA VAL A 138 5.18 20.33 -4.25
C VAL A 138 3.88 20.06 -3.48
N LYS A 139 2.93 21.00 -3.51
CA LYS A 139 1.62 20.87 -2.82
C LYS A 139 0.85 19.61 -3.21
N ALA A 140 0.83 19.25 -4.50
CA ALA A 140 0.12 18.07 -4.97
C ALA A 140 0.71 16.75 -4.45
N ALA A 141 1.99 16.73 -4.04
CA ALA A 141 2.62 15.59 -3.38
C ALA A 141 1.86 15.20 -2.11
N LYS A 142 1.33 16.16 -1.35
CA LYS A 142 0.52 15.93 -0.14
C LYS A 142 -0.77 15.18 -0.44
N LEU A 143 -1.43 15.46 -1.57
CA LEU A 143 -2.66 14.76 -1.97
C LEU A 143 -2.37 13.32 -2.42
N VAL A 144 -1.28 13.09 -3.15
CA VAL A 144 -0.81 11.73 -3.48
C VAL A 144 -0.53 10.92 -2.20
N ASN A 145 0.18 11.52 -1.24
CA ASN A 145 0.46 10.90 0.05
C ASN A 145 -0.82 10.61 0.85
N MET A 146 -1.75 11.58 0.91
CA MET A 146 -3.01 11.43 1.66
C MET A 146 -3.94 10.38 1.04
N ALA A 147 -4.10 10.39 -0.29
CA ALA A 147 -4.85 9.35 -1.00
C ALA A 147 -4.19 7.97 -0.85
N GLY A 148 -2.86 7.93 -0.90
CA GLY A 148 -2.08 6.73 -0.59
C GLY A 148 -2.30 6.21 0.83
N ARG A 149 -2.47 7.12 1.81
CA ARG A 149 -2.79 6.75 3.21
C ARG A 149 -4.16 6.08 3.33
N GLN A 150 -5.16 6.49 2.56
CA GLN A 150 -6.47 5.83 2.53
C GLN A 150 -6.39 4.37 2.08
N ARG A 151 -5.48 4.05 1.13
CA ARG A 151 -5.22 2.65 0.75
C ARG A 151 -4.77 1.84 1.96
N MET A 152 -3.80 2.37 2.70
CA MET A 152 -3.26 1.73 3.90
C MET A 152 -4.32 1.58 4.99
N LEU A 153 -5.07 2.63 5.28
CA LEU A 153 -6.10 2.63 6.33
C LEU A 153 -7.21 1.61 6.03
N SER A 154 -7.61 1.46 4.76
CA SER A 154 -8.60 0.42 4.38
C SER A 154 -8.12 -1.00 4.69
N GLN A 155 -6.83 -1.31 4.45
CA GLN A 155 -6.27 -2.62 4.75
C GLN A 155 -6.04 -2.81 6.27
N ARG A 156 -5.64 -1.75 6.97
CA ARG A 156 -5.45 -1.75 8.41
C ARG A 156 -6.77 -1.96 9.17
N THR A 157 -7.87 -1.40 8.66
CA THR A 157 -9.23 -1.68 9.20
C THR A 157 -9.55 -3.17 9.13
N ALA A 158 -9.37 -3.80 7.96
CA ALA A 158 -9.62 -5.23 7.82
C ALA A 158 -8.65 -6.08 8.64
N MET A 159 -7.40 -5.66 8.78
CA MET A 159 -6.39 -6.32 9.63
C MET A 159 -6.85 -6.39 11.10
N PHE A 160 -7.21 -5.25 11.71
CA PHE A 160 -7.64 -5.24 13.11
C PHE A 160 -8.99 -5.95 13.31
N TYR A 161 -9.93 -5.80 12.37
CA TYR A 161 -11.18 -6.54 12.40
C TYR A 161 -10.95 -8.05 12.40
N THR A 162 -10.06 -8.53 11.53
CA THR A 162 -9.72 -9.96 11.45
C THR A 162 -8.94 -10.42 12.69
N ALA A 163 -8.05 -9.58 13.23
CA ALA A 163 -7.34 -9.86 14.48
C ALA A 163 -8.32 -10.05 15.65
N TYR A 164 -9.33 -9.19 15.76
CA TYR A 164 -10.39 -9.33 16.75
C TYR A 164 -11.19 -10.63 16.52
N TYR A 165 -11.60 -10.89 15.29
CA TYR A 165 -12.34 -12.10 14.91
C TYR A 165 -11.56 -13.38 15.25
N TRP A 166 -10.27 -13.42 14.95
CA TRP A 166 -9.39 -14.55 15.22
C TRP A 166 -8.95 -14.64 16.69
N LYS A 167 -9.38 -13.70 17.53
CA LYS A 167 -9.06 -13.63 18.98
C LYS A 167 -7.56 -13.52 19.27
N VAL A 168 -6.85 -12.72 18.48
CA VAL A 168 -5.43 -12.42 18.69
C VAL A 168 -5.26 -11.81 20.09
N PRO A 169 -4.32 -12.30 20.92
CA PRO A 169 -4.14 -11.85 22.29
C PRO A 169 -3.36 -10.51 22.37
N ASP A 170 -3.98 -9.41 21.88
CA ASP A 170 -3.44 -8.05 21.98
C ASP A 170 -4.55 -7.10 22.50
N PRO A 171 -4.38 -6.49 23.69
CA PRO A 171 -5.38 -5.62 24.30
C PRO A 171 -5.62 -4.31 23.54
N ASN A 172 -4.76 -3.97 22.58
CA ASN A 172 -4.86 -2.71 21.84
C ASN A 172 -5.70 -2.82 20.56
N ILE A 173 -6.14 -4.01 20.16
CA ILE A 173 -6.84 -4.23 18.87
C ILE A 173 -8.04 -3.30 18.72
N ILE A 174 -8.93 -3.23 19.70
CA ILE A 174 -10.14 -2.39 19.64
C ILE A 174 -9.75 -0.92 19.52
N LYS A 175 -8.86 -0.43 20.39
CA LYS A 175 -8.38 0.95 20.38
C LYS A 175 -7.74 1.35 19.04
N ASP A 176 -6.90 0.47 18.49
CA ASP A 176 -6.20 0.72 17.23
C ASP A 176 -7.14 0.60 16.02
N PHE A 177 -8.18 -0.25 16.11
CA PHE A 177 -9.26 -0.32 15.15
C PHE A 177 -10.03 1.00 15.08
N ASP A 178 -10.56 1.49 16.22
CA ASP A 178 -11.32 2.74 16.31
C ASP A 178 -10.50 3.94 15.82
N LYS A 179 -9.24 4.00 16.23
CA LYS A 179 -8.30 5.02 15.73
C LYS A 179 -8.17 4.97 14.21
N THR A 180 -8.09 3.75 13.63
CA THR A 180 -7.94 3.58 12.18
C THR A 180 -9.20 4.04 11.44
N LEU A 181 -10.41 3.78 11.98
CA LEU A 181 -11.66 4.25 11.41
C LEU A 181 -11.72 5.79 11.40
N ASN A 182 -11.40 6.43 12.52
CA ASN A 182 -11.42 7.89 12.64
C ASN A 182 -10.41 8.55 11.68
N GLU A 183 -9.18 8.01 11.59
CA GLU A 183 -8.16 8.50 10.67
C GLU A 183 -8.60 8.39 9.19
N PHE A 184 -9.30 7.32 8.83
CA PHE A 184 -9.85 7.16 7.48
C PHE A 184 -10.89 8.24 7.18
N GLU A 185 -11.83 8.48 8.10
CA GLU A 185 -12.90 9.45 7.91
C GLU A 185 -12.37 10.88 7.81
N ASP A 186 -11.43 11.26 8.66
CA ASP A 186 -10.85 12.62 8.66
C ASP A 186 -10.04 12.89 7.38
N ALA A 187 -9.25 11.91 6.94
CA ALA A 187 -8.53 12.04 5.67
C ALA A 187 -9.50 12.04 4.47
N GLN A 188 -10.61 11.29 4.52
CA GLN A 188 -11.63 11.29 3.47
C GLN A 188 -12.32 12.66 3.35
N LYS A 189 -12.66 13.31 4.47
CA LYS A 189 -13.21 14.68 4.48
C LYS A 189 -12.24 15.67 3.83
N THR A 190 -10.96 15.59 4.20
CA THR A 190 -9.91 16.48 3.65
C THR A 190 -9.75 16.28 2.15
N LEU A 191 -9.71 15.03 1.67
CA LEU A 191 -9.61 14.73 0.23
C LEU A 191 -10.82 15.26 -0.55
N LEU A 192 -12.04 15.09 -0.02
CA LEU A 192 -13.26 15.58 -0.67
C LEU A 192 -13.29 17.11 -0.79
N ALA A 193 -12.65 17.83 0.11
CA ALA A 193 -12.58 19.31 0.12
C ALA A 193 -11.42 19.87 -0.70
N ALA A 194 -10.54 19.04 -1.27
CA ALA A 194 -9.36 19.50 -1.99
C ALA A 194 -9.74 20.22 -3.30
N PRO A 195 -9.26 21.45 -3.53
CA PRO A 195 -9.59 22.23 -4.74
C PRO A 195 -8.96 21.64 -6.01
N GLU A 196 -7.96 20.79 -5.89
CA GLU A 196 -7.28 20.11 -7.00
C GLU A 196 -8.07 18.91 -7.54
N ASN A 197 -9.24 18.62 -6.98
CA ASN A 197 -10.06 17.48 -7.40
C ASN A 197 -10.62 17.68 -8.81
N THR A 198 -10.25 16.78 -9.70
CA THR A 198 -10.93 16.64 -10.99
C THR A 198 -12.30 15.96 -10.82
N PRO A 199 -13.22 16.05 -11.81
CA PRO A 199 -14.49 15.33 -11.78
C PRO A 199 -14.33 13.82 -11.51
N ASP A 200 -13.30 13.19 -12.10
CA ASP A 200 -13.01 11.76 -11.92
C ASP A 200 -12.55 11.43 -10.50
N ILE A 201 -11.67 12.27 -9.92
CA ILE A 201 -11.24 12.14 -8.53
C ILE A 201 -12.45 12.28 -7.60
N THR A 202 -13.26 13.32 -7.79
CA THR A 202 -14.47 13.58 -7.00
C THR A 202 -15.43 12.38 -7.06
N ALA A 203 -15.65 11.81 -8.24
CA ALA A 203 -16.50 10.64 -8.41
C ALA A 203 -15.98 9.40 -7.65
N LEU A 204 -14.65 9.15 -7.68
CA LEU A 204 -14.03 8.04 -6.96
C LEU A 204 -14.11 8.25 -5.44
N LEU A 205 -13.86 9.47 -4.95
CA LEU A 205 -13.94 9.80 -3.53
C LEU A 205 -15.36 9.65 -3.00
N ASN A 206 -16.38 10.11 -3.74
CA ASN A 206 -17.78 9.93 -3.36
C ASN A 206 -18.19 8.45 -3.33
N LYS A 207 -17.79 7.66 -4.33
CA LYS A 207 -18.01 6.20 -4.32
C LYS A 207 -17.33 5.51 -3.14
N THR A 208 -16.13 5.98 -2.77
CA THR A 208 -15.38 5.46 -1.61
C THR A 208 -16.13 5.82 -0.32
N LYS A 209 -16.59 7.06 -0.17
CA LYS A 209 -17.37 7.51 0.99
C LYS A 209 -18.65 6.68 1.17
N SER A 210 -19.47 6.54 0.13
CA SER A 210 -20.70 5.76 0.22
C SER A 210 -20.45 4.29 0.59
N GLN A 211 -19.37 3.70 0.05
CA GLN A 211 -19.00 2.33 0.38
C GLN A 211 -18.48 2.20 1.82
N TRP A 212 -17.74 3.18 2.31
CA TRP A 212 -17.27 3.21 3.69
C TRP A 212 -18.44 3.33 4.68
N GLU A 213 -19.37 4.26 4.44
CA GLU A 213 -20.58 4.43 5.25
C GLU A 213 -21.44 3.16 5.30
N PHE A 214 -21.52 2.44 4.18
CA PHE A 214 -22.17 1.12 4.16
C PHE A 214 -21.42 0.09 5.00
N ALA A 215 -20.09 0.03 4.86
CA ALA A 215 -19.23 -0.93 5.57
C ALA A 215 -19.23 -0.72 7.08
N LYS A 216 -19.33 0.55 7.54
CA LYS A 216 -19.38 0.89 9.00
C LYS A 216 -20.46 0.16 9.75
N LYS A 217 -21.58 -0.16 9.10
CA LYS A 217 -22.68 -0.93 9.71
C LYS A 217 -22.26 -2.35 10.11
N GLY A 218 -21.21 -2.89 9.48
CA GLY A 218 -20.65 -4.20 9.80
C GLY A 218 -19.37 -4.13 10.64
N PHE A 219 -18.93 -2.94 11.06
CA PHE A 219 -17.71 -2.75 11.88
C PHE A 219 -17.96 -2.82 13.39
N ASP A 220 -19.18 -3.07 13.81
CA ASP A 220 -19.52 -3.26 15.22
C ASP A 220 -18.92 -4.58 15.73
N LEU A 221 -17.84 -4.48 16.50
CA LEU A 221 -17.13 -5.63 17.07
C LEU A 221 -17.93 -6.33 18.16
N ASP A 222 -18.88 -5.63 18.80
CA ASP A 222 -19.71 -6.14 19.89
C ASP A 222 -21.04 -6.74 19.42
N SER A 223 -21.32 -6.69 18.11
CA SER A 223 -22.60 -7.16 17.54
C SER A 223 -22.89 -8.65 17.74
N GLY A 224 -21.89 -9.44 18.15
CA GLY A 224 -22.00 -10.91 18.23
C GLY A 224 -22.09 -11.62 16.88
N ASN A 225 -22.16 -10.87 15.77
CA ASN A 225 -22.25 -11.41 14.40
C ASN A 225 -21.17 -10.80 13.50
N LEU A 226 -19.93 -11.22 13.70
CA LEU A 226 -18.79 -10.73 12.92
C LEU A 226 -18.79 -11.30 11.50
N MET A 227 -18.53 -10.43 10.50
CA MET A 227 -18.56 -10.76 9.08
C MET A 227 -17.22 -10.47 8.38
N PRO A 228 -16.12 -11.18 8.70
CA PRO A 228 -14.79 -10.88 8.18
C PRO A 228 -14.70 -10.99 6.65
N SER A 229 -15.45 -11.90 6.03
CA SER A 229 -15.51 -12.00 4.55
C SER A 229 -16.12 -10.76 3.89
N VAL A 230 -17.12 -10.13 4.51
CA VAL A 230 -17.73 -8.88 4.00
C VAL A 230 -16.75 -7.72 4.16
N VAL A 231 -16.07 -7.63 5.32
CA VAL A 231 -15.05 -6.62 5.57
C VAL A 231 -13.89 -6.76 4.58
N TYR A 232 -13.41 -7.97 4.32
CA TYR A 232 -12.41 -8.26 3.31
C TYR A 232 -12.80 -7.72 1.92
N VAL A 233 -13.98 -8.09 1.41
CA VAL A 233 -14.45 -7.67 0.08
C VAL A 233 -14.60 -6.16 0.00
N THR A 234 -15.17 -5.55 1.02
CA THR A 234 -15.45 -4.11 1.05
C THR A 234 -14.17 -3.27 1.11
N THR A 235 -13.24 -3.62 1.99
CA THR A 235 -11.97 -2.89 2.14
C THR A 235 -11.07 -3.06 0.91
N ASN A 236 -11.07 -4.23 0.26
CA ASN A 236 -10.39 -4.44 -1.02
C ASN A 236 -11.02 -3.62 -2.16
N SER A 237 -12.34 -3.45 -2.18
CA SER A 237 -13.01 -2.57 -3.14
C SER A 237 -12.67 -1.10 -2.91
N ILE A 238 -12.57 -0.65 -1.65
CA ILE A 238 -12.09 0.69 -1.28
C ILE A 238 -10.64 0.87 -1.74
N LEU A 239 -9.75 -0.10 -1.47
CA LEU A 239 -8.37 -0.08 -1.93
C LEU A 239 -8.28 0.14 -3.45
N LYS A 240 -9.07 -0.59 -4.25
CA LYS A 240 -9.08 -0.44 -5.72
C LYS A 240 -9.46 0.99 -6.16
N LYS A 241 -10.46 1.60 -5.51
CA LYS A 241 -10.88 2.98 -5.80
C LYS A 241 -9.80 3.98 -5.41
N MET A 242 -9.22 3.81 -4.22
CA MET A 242 -8.17 4.71 -3.74
C MET A 242 -6.86 4.56 -4.52
N ASN A 243 -6.55 3.37 -5.07
CA ASN A 243 -5.46 3.22 -6.03
C ASN A 243 -5.66 4.07 -7.28
N LYS A 244 -6.88 4.05 -7.85
CA LYS A 244 -7.20 4.89 -9.02
C LYS A 244 -7.12 6.39 -8.68
N ALA A 245 -7.71 6.80 -7.55
CA ALA A 245 -7.67 8.20 -7.10
C ALA A 245 -6.22 8.68 -6.87
N THR A 246 -5.37 7.86 -6.23
CA THR A 246 -3.95 8.19 -6.03
C THR A 246 -3.20 8.35 -7.35
N GLY A 247 -3.47 7.49 -8.35
CA GLY A 247 -2.89 7.61 -9.69
C GLY A 247 -3.36 8.86 -10.44
N LEU A 248 -4.61 9.29 -10.23
CA LEU A 248 -5.11 10.55 -10.80
C LEU A 248 -4.47 11.78 -10.12
N TYR A 249 -4.30 11.77 -8.80
CA TYR A 249 -3.55 12.83 -8.10
C TYR A 249 -2.09 12.89 -8.55
N GLN A 250 -1.46 11.73 -8.82
CA GLN A 250 -0.12 11.68 -9.39
C GLN A 250 -0.07 12.39 -10.75
N LYS A 251 -1.02 12.11 -11.65
CA LYS A 251 -1.11 12.78 -12.96
C LYS A 251 -1.32 14.30 -12.84
N VAL A 252 -2.21 14.72 -11.93
CA VAL A 252 -2.40 16.16 -11.64
C VAL A 252 -1.10 16.82 -11.17
N GLN A 253 -0.29 16.12 -10.37
CA GLN A 253 1.02 16.61 -9.95
C GLN A 253 2.03 16.70 -11.11
N GLU A 254 1.98 15.77 -12.05
CA GLU A 254 2.86 15.72 -13.23
C GLU A 254 2.42 16.67 -14.36
N GLY A 255 1.30 17.37 -14.19
CA GLY A 255 0.76 18.31 -15.19
C GLY A 255 0.07 17.62 -16.37
N ASN A 256 -0.37 16.38 -16.19
CA ASN A 256 -1.04 15.54 -17.21
C ASN A 256 -2.54 15.35 -16.91
#